data_463faed1b296750977b7cd347f84b51d
#
_entry.id   463faed1b296750977b7cd347f84b51d
#
_cell.length_a   1.000
_cell.length_b   1.000
_cell.length_c   1.000
_cell.angle_alpha   90.00
_cell.angle_beta   90.00
_cell.angle_gamma   90.00
#
_symmetry.space_group_name_H-M   'P 1'
#
loop_
_entity.id
_entity.type
_entity.pdbx_description
1 polymer ?
#
loop_
_entity_poly.entity_id
_entity_poly.type
_entity_poly.pdbx_seq_one_letter_code
_entity_poly.pdbx_strand_id
1 'polypeptide(L)'
;MNRTRLYINIKLLLLAVLTLNLSGCELDERVDDLTGGYEGAFIDRLTGEKVATEYYGAKLKLLDLEYGNVAVPLEYNTLPEGTYRNTKVYPSRYKVWANGPFFELDTIYGDIRSFKKMDLIVTPNVTLRIKKVEMLYGITANVTFTYQVNDERSKNQEIGLVYSKEQYPGQRTAMNESESGSHTYKRIKENLTELSGEFTETLFLNPNSTYYLRALGRTESAGDYWNYSEQTVINTTDIDLSSLPIEAAVGVSSATSAILQWAFPPVVDEIKVSYTDRDGEEVMDKFKPTDYSYVANLPHNQKSAIRVQLLAKGVSGPEQTLEVQTKPLADKYVPASNTRPENVPFYNDSEFKKSLSGEWALIYGPTIGEDWSTTDLRFEYFDWWDTWLIGFADRMPTCQDIENFKSLTIQGEIQTLVDILPFVNLETLSIIKGKGFSVDKTINPKVDLTVLKKLKKLNTVIIGPDVPLTKKNFDDAGLTHLTITK
;
A
#
# COMPACT_ATOMS: atom_id res chain seq x y z
N MET A 1 -34.04 34.58 -80.90
CA MET A 1 -34.12 33.30 -80.12
C MET A 1 -34.84 33.61 -78.85
N ASN A 2 -36.05 33.04 -78.67
CA ASN A 2 -36.99 33.48 -77.63
C ASN A 2 -36.48 33.14 -76.22
N ARG A 3 -36.27 34.13 -75.35
CA ARG A 3 -35.84 34.01 -73.95
C ARG A 3 -36.69 33.00 -73.17
N THR A 4 -37.98 32.91 -73.50
CA THR A 4 -38.90 31.93 -72.83
C THR A 4 -38.55 30.48 -73.12
N ARG A 5 -38.07 30.13 -74.31
CA ARG A 5 -37.59 28.72 -74.61
C ARG A 5 -36.30 28.35 -73.90
N LEU A 6 -35.42 29.33 -73.67
CA LEU A 6 -34.18 29.10 -72.89
C LEU A 6 -34.51 28.85 -71.45
N TYR A 7 -35.42 29.54 -70.83
CA TYR A 7 -35.86 29.35 -69.46
C TYR A 7 -36.54 27.99 -69.23
N ILE A 8 -37.33 27.54 -70.20
CA ILE A 8 -38.00 26.21 -70.13
C ILE A 8 -36.95 25.09 -70.21
N ASN A 9 -35.98 25.19 -71.08
CA ASN A 9 -34.93 24.18 -71.23
C ASN A 9 -33.99 24.11 -70.02
N ILE A 10 -33.69 25.27 -69.39
CA ILE A 10 -32.88 25.30 -68.12
C ILE A 10 -33.66 24.68 -66.95
N LYS A 11 -34.97 24.96 -66.88
CA LYS A 11 -35.81 24.30 -65.81
C LYS A 11 -35.95 22.79 -66.02
N LEU A 12 -36.10 22.36 -67.28
CA LEU A 12 -36.12 20.90 -67.58
C LEU A 12 -34.79 20.22 -67.32
N LEU A 13 -33.68 20.91 -67.62
CA LEU A 13 -32.33 20.37 -67.31
C LEU A 13 -32.07 20.31 -65.80
N LEU A 14 -32.48 21.33 -65.04
CA LEU A 14 -32.42 21.33 -63.57
C LEU A 14 -33.28 20.25 -62.94
N LEU A 15 -34.48 20.05 -63.49
CA LEU A 15 -35.37 18.95 -63.03
C LEU A 15 -34.80 17.60 -63.31
N ALA A 16 -34.20 17.41 -64.50
CA ALA A 16 -33.53 16.14 -64.87
C ALA A 16 -32.26 15.85 -64.03
N VAL A 17 -31.48 16.90 -63.68
CA VAL A 17 -30.35 16.78 -62.76
C VAL A 17 -30.80 16.49 -61.35
N LEU A 18 -31.92 17.06 -60.91
CA LEU A 18 -32.48 16.81 -59.58
C LEU A 18 -33.02 15.37 -59.46
N THR A 19 -33.66 14.84 -60.48
CA THR A 19 -34.17 13.46 -60.52
C THR A 19 -33.02 12.43 -60.60
N LEU A 20 -31.92 12.74 -61.29
CA LEU A 20 -30.72 11.89 -61.35
C LEU A 20 -29.97 11.79 -60.03
N ASN A 21 -30.06 12.81 -59.18
CA ASN A 21 -29.47 12.79 -57.85
C ASN A 21 -30.35 12.10 -56.80
N LEU A 22 -31.63 11.85 -57.06
CA LEU A 22 -32.54 11.12 -56.19
C LEU A 22 -32.50 9.61 -56.38
N SER A 23 -31.88 9.10 -57.42
CA SER A 23 -31.78 7.69 -57.69
C SER A 23 -30.47 7.03 -57.15
N GLY A 24 -29.69 7.77 -56.40
CA GLY A 24 -28.39 7.30 -55.87
C GLY A 24 -28.37 6.86 -54.41
N CYS A 25 -29.46 6.83 -53.70
CA CYS A 25 -29.58 6.08 -52.47
C CYS A 25 -30.27 4.77 -52.80
N GLU A 26 -29.50 3.73 -53.10
CA GLU A 26 -29.97 2.40 -52.80
C GLU A 26 -30.17 2.37 -51.28
N LEU A 27 -31.43 2.57 -50.88
CA LEU A 27 -31.86 2.15 -49.57
C LEU A 27 -31.46 0.71 -49.43
N ASP A 28 -30.69 0.38 -48.41
CA ASP A 28 -30.43 -0.99 -47.98
C ASP A 28 -31.83 -1.63 -47.79
N GLU A 29 -32.33 -2.30 -48.80
CA GLU A 29 -33.66 -2.94 -48.83
C GLU A 29 -33.73 -4.20 -47.97
N ARG A 30 -32.76 -4.44 -47.06
CA ARG A 30 -32.92 -5.44 -46.03
C ARG A 30 -33.94 -4.95 -45.00
N VAL A 31 -35.18 -5.00 -45.35
CA VAL A 31 -36.32 -4.82 -44.45
C VAL A 31 -36.69 -6.15 -43.76
N ASP A 32 -35.72 -7.05 -43.66
CA ASP A 32 -35.97 -8.29 -42.94
C ASP A 32 -36.04 -7.97 -41.44
N ASP A 33 -37.14 -8.43 -40.83
CA ASP A 33 -37.25 -8.36 -39.37
C ASP A 33 -36.06 -9.07 -38.74
N LEU A 34 -35.48 -8.45 -37.70
CA LEU A 34 -34.35 -9.00 -36.93
C LEU A 34 -34.81 -10.26 -36.15
N THR A 35 -35.09 -11.33 -36.88
CA THR A 35 -35.65 -12.58 -36.31
C THR A 35 -34.59 -13.57 -35.91
N GLY A 36 -33.35 -13.39 -36.38
CA GLY A 36 -32.20 -14.17 -35.94
C GLY A 36 -31.79 -13.82 -34.50
N GLY A 37 -31.07 -14.72 -33.91
CA GLY A 37 -30.53 -14.52 -32.58
C GLY A 37 -29.67 -15.68 -32.10
N TYR A 38 -28.92 -15.41 -31.07
CA TYR A 38 -28.08 -16.45 -30.44
C TYR A 38 -27.89 -16.15 -28.96
N GLU A 39 -27.69 -17.21 -28.19
CA GLU A 39 -27.21 -17.17 -26.82
C GLU A 39 -26.23 -18.31 -26.60
N GLY A 40 -25.35 -18.15 -25.62
CA GLY A 40 -24.40 -19.17 -25.26
C GLY A 40 -23.40 -18.69 -24.21
N ALA A 41 -22.37 -19.48 -24.02
CA ALA A 41 -21.26 -19.19 -23.15
C ALA A 41 -19.94 -19.63 -23.76
N PHE A 42 -18.85 -19.04 -23.28
CA PHE A 42 -17.52 -19.63 -23.44
C PHE A 42 -17.36 -20.74 -22.41
N ILE A 43 -17.10 -21.93 -22.87
CA ILE A 43 -16.93 -23.13 -22.04
C ILE A 43 -15.48 -23.55 -22.07
N ASP A 44 -14.85 -23.65 -20.91
CA ASP A 44 -13.51 -24.16 -20.76
C ASP A 44 -13.45 -25.62 -21.16
N ARG A 45 -12.61 -25.95 -22.14
CA ARG A 45 -12.42 -27.32 -22.64
C ARG A 45 -11.92 -28.29 -21.58
N LEU A 46 -11.14 -27.78 -20.59
CA LEU A 46 -10.50 -28.60 -19.57
C LEU A 46 -11.44 -28.93 -18.42
N THR A 47 -12.28 -27.97 -18.05
CA THR A 47 -13.14 -28.09 -16.84
C THR A 47 -14.61 -28.31 -17.17
N GLY A 48 -15.06 -27.92 -18.35
CA GLY A 48 -16.48 -27.90 -18.73
C GLY A 48 -17.27 -26.75 -18.10
N GLU A 49 -16.60 -25.87 -17.37
CA GLU A 49 -17.21 -24.71 -16.70
C GLU A 49 -17.21 -23.48 -17.63
N LYS A 50 -18.00 -22.47 -17.30
CA LYS A 50 -17.98 -21.21 -18.04
C LYS A 50 -16.68 -20.45 -17.78
N VAL A 51 -16.10 -19.87 -18.82
CA VAL A 51 -14.94 -18.99 -18.68
C VAL A 51 -15.39 -17.61 -18.23
N ALA A 52 -15.21 -17.33 -16.96
CA ALA A 52 -15.53 -16.03 -16.39
C ALA A 52 -14.61 -14.91 -16.97
N THR A 53 -15.21 -13.78 -17.26
CA THR A 53 -14.54 -12.58 -17.80
C THR A 53 -14.87 -11.37 -16.93
N GLU A 54 -14.47 -10.20 -17.34
CA GLU A 54 -15.02 -8.93 -16.83
C GLU A 54 -16.03 -8.35 -17.83
N TYR A 55 -16.71 -7.28 -17.49
CA TYR A 55 -17.48 -6.52 -18.45
C TYR A 55 -16.58 -6.11 -19.63
N TYR A 56 -17.00 -6.41 -20.86
CA TYR A 56 -16.21 -6.21 -22.09
C TYR A 56 -14.90 -7.02 -22.15
N GLY A 57 -14.74 -8.00 -21.28
CA GLY A 57 -13.53 -8.84 -21.18
C GLY A 57 -13.41 -9.90 -22.27
N ALA A 58 -14.46 -10.14 -23.05
CA ALA A 58 -14.41 -10.93 -24.28
C ALA A 58 -15.43 -10.40 -25.27
N LYS A 59 -15.20 -10.69 -26.56
CA LYS A 59 -16.06 -10.26 -27.65
C LYS A 59 -16.37 -11.41 -28.56
N LEU A 60 -17.64 -11.58 -28.88
CA LEU A 60 -18.08 -12.42 -29.98
C LEU A 60 -18.18 -11.55 -31.25
N LYS A 61 -17.68 -12.05 -32.38
CA LYS A 61 -17.70 -11.38 -33.66
C LYS A 61 -18.45 -12.22 -34.69
N LEU A 62 -19.36 -11.57 -35.39
CA LEU A 62 -20.17 -12.16 -36.43
C LEU A 62 -20.03 -11.39 -37.73
N LEU A 63 -19.54 -12.05 -38.78
CA LEU A 63 -19.50 -11.48 -40.13
C LEU A 63 -20.60 -12.14 -40.96
N ASP A 64 -21.51 -11.33 -41.46
CA ASP A 64 -22.60 -11.78 -42.35
C ASP A 64 -22.02 -12.19 -43.71
N LEU A 65 -22.24 -13.43 -44.11
CA LEU A 65 -21.73 -14.00 -45.36
C LEU A 65 -22.66 -13.71 -46.54
N GLU A 66 -23.88 -13.29 -46.33
CA GLU A 66 -24.87 -13.00 -47.37
C GLU A 66 -24.93 -11.49 -47.70
N TYR A 67 -24.22 -10.65 -46.94
CA TYR A 67 -24.19 -9.19 -47.18
C TYR A 67 -23.14 -8.73 -48.20
N GLY A 68 -22.34 -9.66 -48.73
CA GLY A 68 -21.32 -9.37 -49.71
C GLY A 68 -19.98 -8.86 -49.17
N ASN A 69 -19.14 -8.31 -50.03
CA ASN A 69 -17.74 -7.97 -49.75
C ASN A 69 -17.57 -6.72 -48.84
N VAL A 70 -18.64 -6.02 -48.47
CA VAL A 70 -18.63 -4.81 -47.62
C VAL A 70 -19.09 -5.09 -46.18
N ALA A 71 -19.34 -6.36 -45.85
CA ALA A 71 -19.77 -6.72 -44.51
C ALA A 71 -18.72 -6.37 -43.46
N VAL A 72 -19.12 -5.67 -42.43
CA VAL A 72 -18.31 -5.38 -41.25
C VAL A 72 -18.73 -6.30 -40.13
N PRO A 73 -17.79 -6.91 -39.37
CA PRO A 73 -18.15 -7.79 -38.28
C PRO A 73 -18.99 -7.03 -37.20
N LEU A 74 -20.10 -7.63 -36.81
CA LEU A 74 -20.83 -7.21 -35.63
C LEU A 74 -20.09 -7.71 -34.39
N GLU A 75 -19.80 -6.82 -33.45
CA GLU A 75 -19.11 -7.15 -32.20
C GLU A 75 -20.06 -7.09 -31.02
N TYR A 76 -20.09 -8.15 -30.22
CA TYR A 76 -20.88 -8.25 -29.00
C TYR A 76 -20.01 -8.56 -27.81
N ASN A 77 -20.13 -7.75 -26.78
CA ASN A 77 -19.42 -7.98 -25.53
C ASN A 77 -20.11 -9.08 -24.72
N THR A 78 -19.32 -9.82 -23.98
CA THR A 78 -19.81 -10.82 -23.03
C THR A 78 -20.15 -10.19 -21.67
N LEU A 79 -21.03 -10.88 -20.95
CA LEU A 79 -21.26 -10.65 -19.53
C LEU A 79 -20.13 -11.27 -18.68
N PRO A 80 -19.93 -10.82 -17.44
CA PRO A 80 -18.83 -11.30 -16.60
C PRO A 80 -18.81 -12.81 -16.34
N GLU A 81 -19.94 -13.48 -16.42
CA GLU A 81 -20.05 -14.94 -16.30
C GLU A 81 -19.63 -15.69 -17.58
N GLY A 82 -19.08 -15.00 -18.56
CA GLY A 82 -18.69 -15.59 -19.84
C GLY A 82 -19.86 -15.93 -20.76
N THR A 83 -21.05 -15.37 -20.49
CA THR A 83 -22.23 -15.59 -21.30
C THR A 83 -22.45 -14.45 -22.30
N TYR A 84 -23.15 -14.75 -23.36
CA TYR A 84 -23.58 -13.77 -24.35
C TYR A 84 -24.98 -14.09 -24.86
N ARG A 85 -25.74 -13.04 -25.20
CA ARG A 85 -27.09 -13.17 -25.74
C ARG A 85 -27.42 -11.98 -26.62
N ASN A 86 -27.92 -12.27 -27.82
CA ASN A 86 -28.58 -11.29 -28.66
C ASN A 86 -29.77 -11.92 -29.36
N THR A 87 -30.93 -11.33 -29.22
CA THR A 87 -32.19 -11.84 -29.77
C THR A 87 -32.63 -11.08 -31.02
N LYS A 88 -31.80 -10.15 -31.51
CA LYS A 88 -32.09 -9.30 -32.67
C LYS A 88 -30.89 -9.21 -33.57
N VAL A 89 -30.72 -10.23 -34.41
CA VAL A 89 -29.70 -10.33 -35.44
C VAL A 89 -30.38 -10.56 -36.78
N TYR A 90 -29.82 -10.06 -37.85
CA TYR A 90 -30.33 -10.36 -39.17
C TYR A 90 -30.31 -11.86 -39.43
N PRO A 91 -31.39 -12.44 -40.00
CA PRO A 91 -31.45 -13.86 -40.32
C PRO A 91 -30.50 -14.17 -41.51
N SER A 92 -29.30 -14.66 -41.22
CA SER A 92 -28.27 -14.92 -42.22
C SER A 92 -27.34 -16.07 -41.80
N ARG A 93 -26.41 -16.40 -42.68
CA ARG A 93 -25.25 -17.25 -42.37
C ARG A 93 -24.09 -16.38 -41.97
N TYR A 94 -23.46 -16.74 -40.85
CA TYR A 94 -22.36 -15.97 -40.27
C TYR A 94 -21.09 -16.77 -40.17
N LYS A 95 -19.96 -16.06 -40.40
CA LYS A 95 -18.66 -16.46 -39.88
C LYS A 95 -18.57 -15.94 -38.46
N VAL A 96 -18.27 -16.83 -37.52
CA VAL A 96 -18.25 -16.53 -36.07
C VAL A 96 -16.87 -16.83 -35.50
N TRP A 97 -16.33 -15.88 -34.77
CA TRP A 97 -15.12 -16.04 -33.97
C TRP A 97 -15.19 -15.18 -32.72
N ALA A 98 -14.23 -15.33 -31.81
CA ALA A 98 -14.21 -14.61 -30.58
C ALA A 98 -12.79 -14.14 -30.22
N ASN A 99 -12.72 -13.01 -29.51
CA ASN A 99 -11.51 -12.50 -28.89
C ASN A 99 -11.75 -12.43 -27.37
N GLY A 100 -10.77 -12.86 -26.60
CA GLY A 100 -10.90 -12.89 -25.14
C GLY A 100 -9.70 -13.50 -24.45
N PRO A 101 -9.80 -13.79 -23.16
CA PRO A 101 -8.72 -14.37 -22.36
C PRO A 101 -8.55 -15.89 -22.60
N PHE A 102 -8.50 -16.30 -23.85
CA PHE A 102 -8.36 -17.68 -24.28
C PHE A 102 -7.53 -17.74 -25.58
N PHE A 103 -6.97 -18.91 -25.87
CA PHE A 103 -6.26 -19.14 -27.13
C PHE A 103 -7.19 -18.97 -28.30
N GLU A 104 -6.60 -18.63 -29.44
CA GLU A 104 -7.36 -18.36 -30.66
C GLU A 104 -8.32 -19.52 -30.97
N LEU A 105 -9.56 -19.18 -31.22
CA LEU A 105 -10.63 -20.12 -31.56
C LEU A 105 -10.72 -20.28 -33.05
N ASP A 106 -10.85 -21.51 -33.51
CA ASP A 106 -11.16 -21.80 -34.89
C ASP A 106 -12.46 -21.10 -35.30
N THR A 107 -12.43 -20.54 -36.51
CA THR A 107 -13.61 -19.91 -37.07
C THR A 107 -14.75 -20.91 -37.25
N ILE A 108 -15.93 -20.58 -36.79
CA ILE A 108 -17.14 -21.36 -36.92
C ILE A 108 -18.05 -20.70 -37.96
N TYR A 109 -18.76 -21.50 -38.73
CA TYR A 109 -19.78 -21.05 -39.66
C TYR A 109 -21.13 -21.47 -39.13
N GLY A 110 -22.02 -20.51 -38.93
CA GLY A 110 -23.35 -20.72 -38.31
C GLY A 110 -24.48 -20.13 -39.13
N ASP A 111 -25.61 -20.82 -39.20
CA ASP A 111 -26.87 -20.28 -39.71
C ASP A 111 -27.70 -19.75 -38.53
N ILE A 112 -27.90 -18.41 -38.49
CA ILE A 112 -28.61 -17.71 -37.43
C ILE A 112 -29.98 -17.17 -37.92
N ARG A 113 -30.58 -17.77 -38.93
CA ARG A 113 -31.92 -17.39 -39.43
C ARG A 113 -33.01 -17.58 -38.39
N SER A 114 -32.78 -18.36 -37.35
CA SER A 114 -33.59 -18.49 -36.19
C SER A 114 -32.73 -18.43 -34.93
N PHE A 115 -33.34 -18.17 -33.77
CA PHE A 115 -32.65 -18.16 -32.50
C PHE A 115 -31.87 -19.48 -32.27
N LYS A 116 -30.59 -19.38 -31.98
CA LYS A 116 -29.69 -20.52 -31.76
C LYS A 116 -29.07 -20.47 -30.37
N LYS A 117 -28.93 -21.63 -29.78
CA LYS A 117 -28.00 -21.84 -28.65
C LYS A 117 -26.65 -22.26 -29.22
N MET A 118 -25.58 -21.57 -28.84
CA MET A 118 -24.24 -21.76 -29.39
C MET A 118 -23.21 -21.54 -28.30
N ASP A 119 -22.82 -22.62 -27.64
CA ASP A 119 -21.69 -22.57 -26.71
C ASP A 119 -20.38 -22.70 -27.49
N LEU A 120 -19.37 -21.90 -27.11
CA LEU A 120 -18.06 -21.93 -27.73
C LEU A 120 -17.05 -22.57 -26.77
N ILE A 121 -16.50 -23.71 -27.20
CA ILE A 121 -15.48 -24.43 -26.42
C ILE A 121 -14.14 -23.76 -26.62
N VAL A 122 -13.57 -23.21 -25.55
CA VAL A 122 -12.32 -22.48 -25.59
C VAL A 122 -11.32 -23.06 -24.59
N THR A 123 -10.05 -22.72 -24.74
CA THR A 123 -9.03 -22.98 -23.71
C THR A 123 -8.59 -21.66 -23.14
N PRO A 124 -8.93 -21.33 -21.90
CA PRO A 124 -8.52 -20.09 -21.27
C PRO A 124 -6.99 -20.04 -21.15
N ASN A 125 -6.40 -18.84 -21.18
CA ASN A 125 -4.95 -18.70 -21.02
C ASN A 125 -4.51 -19.10 -19.60
N VAL A 126 -5.32 -18.72 -18.60
CA VAL A 126 -5.10 -19.08 -17.20
C VAL A 126 -6.42 -19.55 -16.58
N THR A 127 -6.39 -20.67 -15.89
CA THR A 127 -7.48 -21.14 -15.04
C THR A 127 -7.20 -20.74 -13.59
N LEU A 128 -8.17 -20.11 -12.92
CA LEU A 128 -8.03 -19.62 -11.55
C LEU A 128 -9.19 -20.13 -10.69
N ARG A 129 -8.88 -20.49 -9.44
CA ARG A 129 -9.90 -20.94 -8.47
C ARG A 129 -9.59 -20.43 -7.08
N ILE A 130 -10.57 -19.79 -6.44
CA ILE A 130 -10.51 -19.49 -5.00
C ILE A 130 -10.84 -20.79 -4.27
N LYS A 131 -9.91 -21.28 -3.47
CA LYS A 131 -10.05 -22.52 -2.70
C LYS A 131 -10.65 -22.31 -1.34
N LYS A 132 -10.25 -21.24 -0.65
CA LYS A 132 -10.64 -20.96 0.73
C LYS A 132 -10.65 -19.46 0.97
N VAL A 133 -11.63 -19.00 1.71
CA VAL A 133 -11.64 -17.69 2.36
C VAL A 133 -11.83 -17.93 3.86
N GLU A 134 -10.89 -17.46 4.66
CA GLU A 134 -10.92 -17.55 6.11
C GLU A 134 -11.02 -16.16 6.71
N MET A 135 -12.11 -15.92 7.43
CA MET A 135 -12.34 -14.62 8.07
C MET A 135 -11.71 -14.60 9.45
N LEU A 136 -10.93 -13.56 9.72
CA LEU A 136 -10.31 -13.27 11.01
C LEU A 136 -10.74 -11.88 11.48
N TYR A 137 -10.93 -11.74 12.77
CA TYR A 137 -11.23 -10.46 13.43
C TYR A 137 -12.43 -9.70 12.83
N GLY A 138 -13.32 -10.41 12.13
CA GLY A 138 -14.50 -9.83 11.47
C GLY A 138 -14.22 -9.06 10.16
N ILE A 139 -13.01 -8.59 9.94
CA ILE A 139 -12.65 -7.69 8.83
C ILE A 139 -11.45 -8.15 8.00
N THR A 140 -10.76 -9.18 8.40
CA THR A 140 -9.59 -9.68 7.70
C THR A 140 -9.95 -10.98 6.99
N ALA A 141 -9.70 -11.04 5.68
CA ALA A 141 -9.94 -12.24 4.88
C ALA A 141 -8.62 -12.81 4.37
N ASN A 142 -8.25 -14.02 4.82
CA ASN A 142 -7.17 -14.80 4.23
C ASN A 142 -7.74 -15.58 3.05
N VAL A 143 -7.33 -15.22 1.86
CA VAL A 143 -7.81 -15.77 0.59
C VAL A 143 -6.77 -16.69 0.02
N THR A 144 -7.07 -17.98 -0.06
CA THR A 144 -6.22 -18.97 -0.74
C THR A 144 -6.81 -19.28 -2.11
N PHE A 145 -5.99 -19.15 -3.15
CA PHE A 145 -6.40 -19.43 -4.51
C PHE A 145 -5.29 -20.11 -5.32
N THR A 146 -5.66 -20.80 -6.36
CA THR A 146 -4.75 -21.47 -7.29
C THR A 146 -4.85 -20.88 -8.68
N TYR A 147 -3.77 -21.02 -9.43
CA TYR A 147 -3.70 -20.73 -10.86
C TYR A 147 -3.05 -21.88 -11.63
N GLN A 148 -3.42 -21.99 -12.90
CA GLN A 148 -2.84 -22.88 -13.88
C GLN A 148 -2.76 -22.17 -15.23
N VAL A 149 -1.56 -21.98 -15.75
CA VAL A 149 -1.32 -21.53 -17.14
C VAL A 149 -1.52 -22.72 -18.06
N ASN A 150 -2.36 -22.57 -19.08
CA ASN A 150 -2.80 -23.68 -19.92
C ASN A 150 -1.98 -23.89 -21.21
N ASP A 151 -0.94 -23.09 -21.45
CA ASP A 151 0.05 -23.30 -22.51
C ASP A 151 1.45 -23.08 -21.96
N GLU A 152 2.27 -24.11 -21.98
CA GLU A 152 3.67 -24.08 -21.51
C GLU A 152 4.55 -23.06 -22.26
N ARG A 153 4.16 -22.66 -23.46
CA ARG A 153 4.85 -21.64 -24.25
C ARG A 153 4.50 -20.22 -23.82
N SER A 154 3.42 -20.06 -23.07
CA SER A 154 2.93 -18.78 -22.61
C SER A 154 3.46 -18.49 -21.21
N LYS A 155 4.09 -17.35 -21.04
CA LYS A 155 4.53 -16.89 -19.72
C LYS A 155 3.36 -16.25 -18.99
N ASN A 156 3.22 -16.54 -17.71
CA ASN A 156 2.30 -15.85 -16.87
C ASN A 156 2.83 -14.45 -16.58
N GLN A 157 2.09 -13.43 -17.01
CA GLN A 157 2.51 -12.05 -16.86
C GLN A 157 2.14 -11.50 -15.48
N GLU A 158 0.94 -11.82 -15.00
CA GLU A 158 0.43 -11.19 -13.79
C GLU A 158 -0.69 -12.00 -13.15
N ILE A 159 -0.66 -12.10 -11.80
CA ILE A 159 -1.72 -12.71 -10.99
C ILE A 159 -2.06 -11.80 -9.84
N GLY A 160 -3.35 -11.72 -9.49
CA GLY A 160 -3.84 -10.90 -8.40
C GLY A 160 -5.22 -11.28 -7.90
N LEU A 161 -5.72 -10.44 -7.02
CA LEU A 161 -7.09 -10.44 -6.53
C LEU A 161 -7.76 -9.11 -6.89
N VAL A 162 -9.03 -9.15 -7.22
CA VAL A 162 -9.87 -7.96 -7.37
C VAL A 162 -11.12 -8.12 -6.53
N TYR A 163 -11.47 -7.09 -5.78
CA TYR A 163 -12.63 -7.10 -4.91
C TYR A 163 -13.34 -5.74 -4.88
N SER A 164 -14.62 -5.77 -4.60
CA SER A 164 -15.48 -4.59 -4.58
C SER A 164 -16.74 -4.86 -3.75
N LYS A 165 -17.45 -3.80 -3.37
CA LYS A 165 -18.84 -3.90 -2.88
C LYS A 165 -19.85 -4.08 -4.03
N GLU A 166 -19.43 -3.93 -5.26
CA GLU A 166 -20.20 -4.17 -6.47
C GLU A 166 -19.93 -5.58 -7.01
N GLN A 167 -20.94 -6.19 -7.61
CA GLN A 167 -20.82 -7.52 -8.22
C GLN A 167 -19.88 -7.50 -9.44
N TYR A 168 -19.21 -8.62 -9.67
CA TYR A 168 -18.32 -8.85 -10.80
C TYR A 168 -17.17 -7.85 -10.92
N PRO A 169 -16.38 -7.69 -9.85
CA PRO A 169 -15.24 -6.81 -9.92
C PRO A 169 -14.28 -7.22 -11.05
N GLY A 170 -13.75 -6.24 -11.76
CA GLY A 170 -12.87 -6.43 -12.91
C GLY A 170 -11.67 -5.50 -12.86
N GLN A 171 -10.60 -5.85 -13.56
CA GLN A 171 -9.35 -5.10 -13.56
C GLN A 171 -9.48 -3.75 -14.27
N ARG A 172 -10.29 -3.65 -15.33
CA ARG A 172 -10.48 -2.40 -16.08
C ARG A 172 -11.12 -1.28 -15.27
N THR A 173 -11.89 -1.63 -14.24
CA THR A 173 -12.55 -0.69 -13.33
C THR A 173 -11.86 -0.62 -11.99
N ALA A 174 -10.81 -1.44 -11.78
CA ALA A 174 -10.09 -1.53 -10.53
C ALA A 174 -9.01 -0.44 -10.42
N MET A 175 -8.84 0.05 -9.21
CA MET A 175 -7.70 0.85 -8.78
C MET A 175 -6.81 0.02 -7.87
N ASN A 176 -5.55 0.40 -7.75
CA ASN A 176 -4.66 -0.21 -6.76
C ASN A 176 -5.21 0.00 -5.34
N GLU A 177 -4.86 -0.87 -4.39
CA GLU A 177 -5.37 -0.80 -3.01
C GLU A 177 -5.19 0.57 -2.33
N SER A 178 -4.17 1.33 -2.73
CA SER A 178 -3.88 2.68 -2.20
C SER A 178 -4.73 3.79 -2.82
N GLU A 179 -5.50 3.48 -3.85
CA GLU A 179 -6.26 4.47 -4.62
C GLU A 179 -7.76 4.33 -4.35
N SER A 180 -8.48 5.44 -4.50
CA SER A 180 -9.94 5.46 -4.38
C SER A 180 -10.59 5.06 -5.72
N GLY A 181 -11.27 3.93 -5.75
CA GLY A 181 -11.99 3.43 -6.92
C GLY A 181 -13.18 2.55 -6.51
N SER A 182 -14.04 2.20 -7.46
CA SER A 182 -15.17 1.30 -7.21
C SER A 182 -14.72 -0.13 -6.97
N HIS A 183 -13.63 -0.55 -7.62
CA HIS A 183 -13.03 -1.87 -7.50
C HIS A 183 -11.58 -1.73 -7.03
N THR A 184 -11.15 -2.61 -6.15
CA THR A 184 -9.77 -2.63 -5.66
C THR A 184 -9.03 -3.81 -6.28
N TYR A 185 -7.88 -3.55 -6.89
CA TYR A 185 -6.98 -4.55 -7.43
C TYR A 185 -5.73 -4.69 -6.57
N LYS A 186 -5.47 -5.90 -6.13
CA LYS A 186 -4.25 -6.28 -5.42
C LYS A 186 -3.41 -7.19 -6.31
N ARG A 187 -2.32 -6.65 -6.85
CA ARG A 187 -1.31 -7.43 -7.56
C ARG A 187 -0.55 -8.30 -6.56
N ILE A 188 -0.45 -9.59 -6.84
CA ILE A 188 0.25 -10.55 -5.96
C ILE A 188 1.61 -10.90 -6.53
N LYS A 189 1.66 -11.19 -7.83
CA LYS A 189 2.90 -11.57 -8.48
C LYS A 189 2.92 -11.17 -9.95
N GLU A 190 4.11 -10.79 -10.41
CA GLU A 190 4.43 -10.53 -11.82
C GLU A 190 5.50 -11.50 -12.32
N ASN A 191 5.52 -11.74 -13.62
CA ASN A 191 6.57 -12.50 -14.34
C ASN A 191 6.85 -13.86 -13.73
N LEU A 192 5.78 -14.62 -13.45
CA LEU A 192 5.89 -15.97 -12.92
C LEU A 192 6.47 -16.91 -13.99
N THR A 193 7.42 -17.72 -13.58
CA THR A 193 8.01 -18.78 -14.39
C THR A 193 7.28 -20.11 -14.23
N GLU A 194 6.63 -20.31 -13.08
CA GLU A 194 5.87 -21.50 -12.77
C GLU A 194 4.53 -21.48 -13.49
N LEU A 195 4.17 -22.60 -14.12
CA LEU A 195 2.91 -22.76 -14.85
C LEU A 195 1.70 -22.95 -13.92
N SER A 196 1.93 -23.29 -12.66
CA SER A 196 0.87 -23.46 -11.67
C SER A 196 1.36 -23.17 -10.27
N GLY A 197 0.45 -22.80 -9.38
CA GLY A 197 0.78 -22.56 -7.98
C GLY A 197 -0.43 -22.20 -7.16
N GLU A 198 -0.15 -21.97 -5.88
CA GLU A 198 -1.12 -21.53 -4.88
C GLU A 198 -0.58 -20.32 -4.12
N PHE A 199 -1.44 -19.35 -3.89
CA PHE A 199 -1.16 -18.16 -3.09
C PHE A 199 -2.19 -18.00 -1.98
N THR A 200 -1.74 -17.50 -0.85
CA THR A 200 -2.61 -17.02 0.22
C THR A 200 -2.31 -15.55 0.46
N GLU A 201 -3.34 -14.73 0.37
CA GLU A 201 -3.25 -13.29 0.55
C GLU A 201 -4.23 -12.80 1.59
N THR A 202 -3.79 -11.79 2.34
CA THR A 202 -4.60 -11.15 3.38
C THR A 202 -5.20 -9.85 2.86
N LEU A 203 -6.50 -9.73 2.97
CA LEU A 203 -7.26 -8.52 2.64
C LEU A 203 -7.81 -7.88 3.90
N PHE A 204 -7.67 -6.55 4.02
CA PHE A 204 -8.24 -5.75 5.11
C PHE A 204 -9.47 -5.03 4.60
N LEU A 205 -10.63 -5.45 5.08
CA LEU A 205 -11.93 -5.00 4.60
C LEU A 205 -12.59 -4.03 5.61
N ASN A 206 -13.61 -3.32 5.19
CA ASN A 206 -14.39 -2.51 6.11
C ASN A 206 -15.41 -3.38 6.85
N PRO A 207 -15.73 -3.07 8.10
CA PRO A 207 -16.72 -3.84 8.86
C PRO A 207 -18.12 -3.72 8.26
N ASN A 208 -18.99 -4.68 8.61
CA ASN A 208 -20.42 -4.72 8.26
C ASN A 208 -20.69 -4.46 6.77
N SER A 209 -19.92 -5.11 5.91
CA SER A 209 -19.96 -4.90 4.47
C SER A 209 -19.96 -6.24 3.73
N THR A 210 -20.63 -6.27 2.58
CA THR A 210 -20.52 -7.38 1.64
C THR A 210 -19.55 -7.02 0.53
N TYR A 211 -18.60 -7.92 0.27
CA TYR A 211 -17.64 -7.81 -0.81
C TYR A 211 -17.77 -8.97 -1.78
N TYR A 212 -17.54 -8.68 -3.03
CA TYR A 212 -17.43 -9.63 -4.12
C TYR A 212 -15.94 -9.72 -4.50
N LEU A 213 -15.42 -10.93 -4.55
CA LEU A 213 -13.99 -11.21 -4.74
C LEU A 213 -13.81 -12.14 -5.93
N ARG A 214 -12.77 -11.92 -6.73
CA ARG A 214 -12.33 -12.80 -7.80
C ARG A 214 -10.80 -12.84 -7.84
N ALA A 215 -10.23 -14.01 -8.08
CA ALA A 215 -8.84 -14.11 -8.52
C ALA A 215 -8.78 -13.80 -10.01
N LEU A 216 -7.70 -13.16 -10.46
CA LEU A 216 -7.49 -12.84 -11.87
C LEU A 216 -6.04 -13.07 -12.27
N GLY A 217 -5.84 -13.30 -13.57
CA GLY A 217 -4.53 -13.49 -14.13
C GLY A 217 -4.54 -13.31 -15.65
N ARG A 218 -3.37 -12.98 -16.19
CA ARG A 218 -3.15 -12.90 -17.65
C ARG A 218 -1.79 -13.45 -18.02
N THR A 219 -1.68 -13.94 -19.24
CA THR A 219 -0.42 -14.32 -19.85
C THR A 219 0.05 -13.25 -20.83
N GLU A 220 1.32 -13.30 -21.18
CA GLU A 220 1.89 -12.40 -22.18
C GLU A 220 1.16 -12.49 -23.54
N SER A 221 0.73 -13.70 -23.93
CA SER A 221 -0.01 -13.95 -25.19
C SER A 221 -1.44 -13.44 -25.18
N ALA A 222 -2.04 -13.20 -24.01
CA ALA A 222 -3.41 -12.72 -23.88
C ALA A 222 -3.55 -11.20 -24.13
N GLY A 223 -2.44 -10.46 -24.18
CA GLY A 223 -2.46 -8.99 -24.27
C GLY A 223 -3.20 -8.38 -23.06
N ASP A 224 -4.23 -7.58 -23.35
CA ASP A 224 -5.01 -6.89 -22.30
C ASP A 224 -6.20 -7.69 -21.77
N TYR A 225 -6.35 -8.97 -22.17
CA TYR A 225 -7.44 -9.81 -21.69
C TYR A 225 -7.07 -10.56 -20.41
N TRP A 226 -7.99 -10.54 -19.44
CA TRP A 226 -7.82 -11.16 -18.15
C TRP A 226 -8.75 -12.36 -17.95
N ASN A 227 -8.21 -13.45 -17.43
CA ASN A 227 -8.99 -14.55 -16.90
C ASN A 227 -9.38 -14.27 -15.44
N TYR A 228 -10.55 -14.77 -15.03
CA TYR A 228 -11.09 -14.62 -13.70
C TYR A 228 -11.52 -15.96 -13.13
N SER A 229 -11.43 -16.10 -11.81
CA SER A 229 -12.17 -17.13 -11.10
C SER A 229 -13.66 -16.81 -11.08
N GLU A 230 -14.47 -17.78 -10.69
CA GLU A 230 -15.84 -17.51 -10.24
C GLU A 230 -15.82 -16.50 -9.10
N GLN A 231 -16.92 -15.77 -8.98
CA GLN A 231 -17.10 -14.77 -7.93
C GLN A 231 -17.36 -15.44 -6.59
N THR A 232 -16.64 -15.02 -5.57
CA THR A 232 -16.84 -15.40 -4.18
C THR A 232 -17.40 -14.21 -3.39
N VAL A 233 -18.36 -14.46 -2.50
CA VAL A 233 -18.94 -13.42 -1.64
C VAL A 233 -18.32 -13.50 -0.26
N ILE A 234 -17.89 -12.35 0.25
CA ILE A 234 -17.34 -12.17 1.60
C ILE A 234 -18.26 -11.22 2.36
N ASN A 235 -18.71 -11.65 3.52
CA ASN A 235 -19.45 -10.82 4.45
C ASN A 235 -18.60 -10.53 5.67
N THR A 236 -18.30 -9.25 5.92
CA THR A 236 -17.61 -8.80 7.12
C THR A 236 -18.60 -8.52 8.24
N THR A 237 -18.14 -8.63 9.46
CA THR A 237 -18.90 -8.32 10.68
C THR A 237 -18.29 -7.13 11.41
N ASP A 238 -18.74 -6.88 12.63
CA ASP A 238 -18.06 -5.99 13.55
C ASP A 238 -16.62 -6.48 13.80
N ILE A 239 -15.74 -5.54 14.14
CA ILE A 239 -14.35 -5.85 14.46
C ILE A 239 -14.30 -6.56 15.81
N ASP A 240 -13.80 -7.78 15.82
CA ASP A 240 -13.56 -8.56 17.04
C ASP A 240 -12.08 -8.89 17.19
N LEU A 241 -11.41 -8.14 18.06
CA LEU A 241 -9.99 -8.30 18.36
C LEU A 241 -9.74 -9.19 19.59
N SER A 242 -10.76 -9.78 20.21
CA SER A 242 -10.62 -10.53 21.47
C SER A 242 -9.65 -11.71 21.39
N SER A 243 -9.50 -12.30 20.22
CA SER A 243 -8.59 -13.43 19.96
C SER A 243 -7.22 -13.00 19.41
N LEU A 244 -6.96 -11.69 19.30
CA LEU A 244 -5.71 -11.19 18.73
C LEU A 244 -4.54 -11.47 19.69
N PRO A 245 -3.46 -12.13 19.27
CA PRO A 245 -2.31 -12.34 20.12
C PRO A 245 -1.58 -11.02 20.41
N ILE A 246 -1.12 -10.84 21.65
CA ILE A 246 -0.23 -9.75 22.01
C ILE A 246 1.18 -10.31 22.14
N GLU A 247 2.08 -9.84 21.29
CA GLU A 247 3.49 -10.19 21.30
C GLU A 247 4.31 -8.92 21.59
N ALA A 248 4.19 -8.39 22.80
CA ALA A 248 4.96 -7.26 23.27
C ALA A 248 5.92 -7.68 24.37
N ALA A 249 7.13 -7.15 24.35
CA ALA A 249 8.17 -7.42 25.35
C ALA A 249 9.01 -6.17 25.61
N VAL A 250 9.68 -6.14 26.77
CA VAL A 250 10.71 -5.16 27.05
C VAL A 250 11.99 -5.60 26.35
N GLY A 251 12.44 -4.84 25.38
CA GLY A 251 13.69 -5.09 24.68
C GLY A 251 14.90 -4.70 25.53
N VAL A 252 14.96 -3.44 25.95
CA VAL A 252 16.05 -2.90 26.76
C VAL A 252 15.56 -1.80 27.67
N SER A 253 16.17 -1.68 28.84
CA SER A 253 15.91 -0.58 29.77
C SER A 253 17.21 0.12 30.21
N SER A 254 17.08 1.43 30.48
CA SER A 254 18.10 2.27 31.12
C SER A 254 17.66 2.65 32.55
N ALA A 255 18.27 3.66 33.13
CA ALA A 255 17.82 4.18 34.43
C ALA A 255 16.50 4.94 34.34
N THR A 256 16.17 5.52 33.17
CA THR A 256 15.03 6.42 33.02
C THR A 256 14.08 6.04 31.89
N SER A 257 14.38 4.94 31.17
CA SER A 257 13.69 4.64 29.92
C SER A 257 13.68 3.16 29.59
N ALA A 258 12.82 2.77 28.67
CA ALA A 258 12.81 1.44 28.06
C ALA A 258 12.41 1.50 26.60
N ILE A 259 12.94 0.56 25.82
CA ILE A 259 12.49 0.27 24.46
C ILE A 259 11.59 -0.96 24.52
N LEU A 260 10.41 -0.86 23.96
CA LEU A 260 9.50 -1.99 23.80
C LEU A 260 9.68 -2.59 22.41
N GLN A 261 9.57 -3.89 22.32
CA GLN A 261 9.56 -4.64 21.08
C GLN A 261 8.21 -5.32 20.92
N TRP A 262 7.71 -5.37 19.70
CA TRP A 262 6.44 -6.02 19.40
C TRP A 262 6.37 -6.61 17.99
N ALA A 263 5.53 -7.61 17.84
CA ALA A 263 5.12 -8.17 16.58
C ALA A 263 3.62 -8.42 16.63
N PHE A 264 2.87 -7.81 15.74
CA PHE A 264 1.41 -7.94 15.69
C PHE A 264 0.94 -8.24 14.27
N PRO A 265 -0.19 -8.94 14.12
CA PRO A 265 -0.82 -9.09 12.81
C PRO A 265 -1.12 -7.74 12.16
N PRO A 266 -1.04 -7.65 10.83
CA PRO A 266 -1.22 -6.39 10.10
C PRO A 266 -2.59 -5.72 10.24
N VAL A 267 -3.56 -6.37 10.88
CA VAL A 267 -4.85 -5.75 11.22
C VAL A 267 -4.72 -4.65 12.27
N VAL A 268 -3.67 -4.71 13.11
CA VAL A 268 -3.37 -3.67 14.10
C VAL A 268 -2.81 -2.45 13.39
N ASP A 269 -3.45 -1.33 13.54
CA ASP A 269 -3.03 -0.06 12.95
C ASP A 269 -2.50 0.95 13.98
N GLU A 270 -2.82 0.76 15.26
CA GLU A 270 -2.37 1.61 16.35
C GLU A 270 -2.09 0.79 17.61
N ILE A 271 -1.05 1.16 18.36
CA ILE A 271 -0.69 0.60 19.65
C ILE A 271 -0.69 1.72 20.67
N LYS A 272 -1.49 1.58 21.70
CA LYS A 272 -1.55 2.51 22.83
C LYS A 272 -0.66 1.99 23.96
N VAL A 273 0.27 2.83 24.40
CA VAL A 273 1.15 2.55 25.53
C VAL A 273 0.85 3.53 26.64
N SER A 274 0.58 3.04 27.84
CA SER A 274 0.33 3.89 29.00
C SER A 274 1.13 3.43 30.22
N TYR A 275 1.65 4.39 30.97
CA TYR A 275 2.46 4.15 32.16
C TYR A 275 2.45 5.40 33.07
N THR A 276 2.83 5.20 34.33
CA THR A 276 3.06 6.31 35.24
C THR A 276 4.53 6.70 35.22
N ASP A 277 4.82 7.97 34.98
CA ASP A 277 6.19 8.45 34.96
C ASP A 277 6.71 8.68 36.41
N ARG A 278 7.98 9.10 36.55
CA ARG A 278 8.59 9.34 37.88
C ARG A 278 8.02 10.53 38.62
N ASP A 279 7.35 11.43 37.94
CA ASP A 279 6.67 12.59 38.54
C ASP A 279 5.27 12.22 39.03
N GLY A 280 4.85 10.98 38.81
CA GLY A 280 3.53 10.45 39.19
C GLY A 280 2.42 10.78 38.20
N GLU A 281 2.77 11.26 37.01
CA GLU A 281 1.81 11.57 35.96
C GLU A 281 1.53 10.36 35.06
N GLU A 282 0.28 10.20 34.68
CA GLU A 282 -0.07 9.15 33.71
C GLU A 282 0.26 9.63 32.28
N VAL A 283 1.16 8.92 31.63
CA VAL A 283 1.56 9.15 30.25
C VAL A 283 0.81 8.17 29.34
N MET A 284 0.31 8.65 28.22
CA MET A 284 -0.34 7.85 27.20
C MET A 284 0.19 8.23 25.83
N ASP A 285 0.80 7.27 25.18
CA ASP A 285 1.36 7.41 23.83
C ASP A 285 0.69 6.47 22.86
N LYS A 286 0.71 6.85 21.58
CA LYS A 286 0.21 6.05 20.47
C LYS A 286 1.31 5.85 19.45
N PHE A 287 1.43 4.61 18.98
CA PHE A 287 2.44 4.17 18.03
C PHE A 287 1.79 3.40 16.90
N LYS A 288 2.39 3.45 15.73
CA LYS A 288 2.10 2.46 14.68
C LYS A 288 2.89 1.19 14.95
N PRO A 289 2.46 0.02 14.45
CA PRO A 289 3.21 -1.23 14.60
C PRO A 289 4.65 -1.18 14.09
N THR A 290 4.92 -0.29 13.14
CA THR A 290 6.25 -0.07 12.55
C THR A 290 7.09 0.96 13.29
N ASP A 291 6.53 1.67 14.27
CA ASP A 291 7.22 2.72 14.98
C ASP A 291 8.09 2.12 16.11
N TYR A 292 9.18 2.81 16.42
CA TYR A 292 9.91 2.53 17.65
C TYR A 292 9.12 3.00 18.85
N SER A 293 8.92 2.10 19.79
CA SER A 293 8.27 2.43 21.05
C SER A 293 9.33 2.76 22.10
N TYR A 294 9.25 3.96 22.61
CA TYR A 294 10.14 4.45 23.64
C TYR A 294 9.34 4.98 24.83
N VAL A 295 9.61 4.43 25.99
CA VAL A 295 9.02 4.86 27.25
C VAL A 295 10.07 5.65 28.03
N ALA A 296 9.76 6.89 28.40
CA ALA A 296 10.70 7.82 29.00
C ALA A 296 10.24 8.27 30.40
N ASN A 297 11.16 8.92 31.12
CA ASN A 297 10.92 9.50 32.45
C ASN A 297 10.42 8.48 33.49
N LEU A 298 10.91 7.24 33.41
CA LEU A 298 10.61 6.22 34.42
C LEU A 298 11.40 6.46 35.71
N PRO A 299 10.89 6.04 36.89
CA PRO A 299 11.62 6.12 38.13
C PRO A 299 12.86 5.20 38.11
N HIS A 300 13.96 5.65 38.74
CA HIS A 300 15.23 4.94 38.78
C HIS A 300 15.18 3.72 39.70
N ASN A 301 15.88 2.67 39.31
CA ASN A 301 16.06 1.45 40.09
C ASN A 301 14.73 0.87 40.66
N GLN A 302 13.68 0.99 39.89
CA GLN A 302 12.34 0.55 40.28
C GLN A 302 11.68 -0.25 39.16
N LYS A 303 10.67 -1.02 39.56
CA LYS A 303 9.76 -1.68 38.62
C LYS A 303 8.64 -0.73 38.24
N SER A 304 8.40 -0.60 36.95
CA SER A 304 7.31 0.16 36.38
C SER A 304 6.42 -0.73 35.55
N ALA A 305 5.11 -0.60 35.70
CA ALA A 305 4.13 -1.29 34.88
C ALA A 305 3.83 -0.45 33.64
N ILE A 306 3.94 -1.05 32.48
CA ILE A 306 3.62 -0.43 31.19
C ILE A 306 2.50 -1.24 30.56
N ARG A 307 1.37 -0.60 30.29
CA ARG A 307 0.23 -1.20 29.62
C ARG A 307 0.33 -0.98 28.13
N VAL A 308 0.23 -2.06 27.36
CA VAL A 308 0.22 -2.06 25.90
C VAL A 308 -1.14 -2.56 25.43
N GLN A 309 -1.90 -1.73 24.75
CA GLN A 309 -3.21 -2.05 24.20
C GLN A 309 -3.20 -1.95 22.69
N LEU A 310 -3.73 -2.96 22.01
CA LEU A 310 -3.82 -3.02 20.56
C LEU A 310 -5.11 -2.35 20.09
N LEU A 311 -5.06 -1.65 18.96
CA LEU A 311 -6.22 -1.05 18.32
C LEU A 311 -6.25 -1.39 16.83
N ALA A 312 -7.45 -1.51 16.29
CA ALA A 312 -7.69 -1.58 14.85
C ALA A 312 -8.89 -0.72 14.50
N LYS A 313 -8.72 0.25 13.61
CA LYS A 313 -9.76 1.21 13.19
C LYS A 313 -10.50 1.84 14.37
N GLY A 314 -9.76 2.14 15.45
CA GLY A 314 -10.30 2.74 16.66
C GLY A 314 -11.01 1.77 17.64
N VAL A 315 -11.13 0.50 17.29
CA VAL A 315 -11.66 -0.53 18.20
C VAL A 315 -10.53 -1.04 19.09
N SER A 316 -10.74 -0.99 20.42
CA SER A 316 -9.78 -1.51 21.39
C SER A 316 -9.78 -3.03 21.41
N GLY A 317 -8.60 -3.60 21.29
CA GLY A 317 -8.33 -5.02 21.45
C GLY A 317 -7.78 -5.37 22.83
N PRO A 318 -7.09 -6.52 22.93
CA PRO A 318 -6.47 -6.97 24.15
C PRO A 318 -5.43 -5.99 24.70
N GLU A 319 -5.21 -6.04 26.01
CA GLU A 319 -4.20 -5.27 26.72
C GLU A 319 -3.24 -6.24 27.43
N GLN A 320 -1.96 -5.94 27.39
CA GLN A 320 -0.92 -6.64 28.16
C GLN A 320 -0.20 -5.65 29.07
N THR A 321 0.11 -6.07 30.28
CA THR A 321 0.98 -5.31 31.18
C THR A 321 2.38 -5.90 31.12
N LEU A 322 3.35 -5.05 30.78
CA LEU A 322 4.77 -5.36 30.82
C LEU A 322 5.39 -4.78 32.11
N GLU A 323 6.27 -5.52 32.74
CA GLU A 323 7.04 -5.02 33.86
C GLU A 323 8.43 -4.61 33.35
N VAL A 324 8.78 -3.35 33.57
CA VAL A 324 10.08 -2.80 33.23
C VAL A 324 10.86 -2.57 34.52
N GLN A 325 12.03 -3.21 34.67
CA GLN A 325 12.99 -2.90 35.70
C GLN A 325 13.98 -1.85 35.18
N THR A 326 13.93 -0.63 35.70
CA THR A 326 14.91 0.39 35.39
C THR A 326 16.19 0.17 36.20
N LYS A 327 17.31 0.69 35.67
CA LYS A 327 18.64 0.57 36.29
C LYS A 327 18.87 1.72 37.30
N PRO A 328 19.80 1.55 38.25
CA PRO A 328 20.21 2.67 39.11
C PRO A 328 20.96 3.73 38.31
N LEU A 329 20.91 4.98 38.77
CA LEU A 329 21.83 6.01 38.28
C LEU A 329 23.24 5.66 38.70
N ALA A 330 24.18 5.87 37.80
CA ALA A 330 25.60 5.73 38.11
C ALA A 330 26.12 7.01 38.79
N ASP A 331 26.69 6.84 39.96
CA ASP A 331 27.30 7.91 40.77
C ASP A 331 28.83 7.83 40.76
N LYS A 332 29.39 6.88 40.02
CA LYS A 332 30.83 6.60 39.99
C LYS A 332 31.36 6.68 38.54
N TYR A 333 32.63 7.01 38.47
CA TYR A 333 33.42 6.96 37.26
C TYR A 333 33.33 5.60 36.56
N VAL A 334 33.04 5.59 35.28
CA VAL A 334 33.00 4.39 34.45
C VAL A 334 34.10 4.52 33.42
N PRO A 335 35.17 3.71 33.46
CA PRO A 335 36.24 3.77 32.47
C PRO A 335 35.73 3.44 31.07
N ALA A 336 36.28 4.10 30.07
CA ALA A 336 36.03 3.73 28.69
C ALA A 336 36.52 2.31 28.43
N SER A 337 35.63 1.42 28.04
CA SER A 337 35.93 0.02 27.72
C SER A 337 35.05 -0.47 26.57
N ASN A 338 35.50 -1.53 25.91
CA ASN A 338 34.72 -2.19 24.85
C ASN A 338 33.48 -2.94 25.38
N THR A 339 33.36 -3.09 26.70
CA THR A 339 32.23 -3.70 27.38
C THR A 339 31.41 -2.61 28.07
N ARG A 340 30.13 -2.56 27.75
CA ARG A 340 29.21 -1.57 28.30
C ARG A 340 28.76 -1.96 29.70
N PRO A 341 29.07 -1.15 30.75
CA PRO A 341 28.54 -1.38 32.09
C PRO A 341 27.00 -1.27 32.13
N GLU A 342 26.36 -2.00 33.03
CA GLU A 342 24.89 -2.02 33.14
C GLU A 342 24.26 -0.65 33.44
N ASN A 343 24.96 0.23 34.09
CA ASN A 343 24.50 1.56 34.50
C ASN A 343 24.83 2.67 33.51
N VAL A 344 25.41 2.32 32.36
CA VAL A 344 25.60 3.26 31.24
C VAL A 344 24.32 3.33 30.43
N PRO A 345 23.92 4.51 29.91
CA PRO A 345 22.76 4.61 29.09
C PRO A 345 22.81 3.64 27.92
N PHE A 346 21.69 3.04 27.66
CA PHE A 346 21.56 2.23 26.48
C PHE A 346 21.33 3.15 25.29
N TYR A 347 22.31 3.19 24.41
CA TYR A 347 22.05 3.44 23.01
C TYR A 347 22.02 2.09 22.34
N ASN A 348 20.93 1.76 21.68
CA ASN A 348 20.91 0.65 20.77
C ASN A 348 21.85 1.04 19.61
N ASP A 349 23.12 0.60 19.67
CA ASP A 349 24.11 1.01 18.67
C ASP A 349 23.62 0.79 17.25
N SER A 350 22.84 -0.27 17.02
CA SER A 350 22.24 -0.54 15.73
C SER A 350 21.10 0.42 15.41
N GLU A 351 20.31 0.81 16.38
CA GLU A 351 19.20 1.75 16.20
C GLU A 351 19.66 3.20 16.18
N PHE A 352 20.63 3.55 16.99
CA PHE A 352 21.27 4.85 16.91
C PHE A 352 22.02 5.01 15.58
N LYS A 353 22.73 3.97 15.11
CA LYS A 353 23.31 3.93 13.78
C LYS A 353 22.27 4.06 12.68
N LYS A 354 21.14 3.34 12.76
CA LYS A 354 20.05 3.47 11.81
C LYS A 354 19.38 4.85 11.90
N SER A 355 19.17 5.37 13.11
CA SER A 355 18.53 6.66 13.32
C SER A 355 19.38 7.81 12.80
N LEU A 356 20.70 7.61 12.77
CA LEU A 356 21.66 8.54 12.23
C LEU A 356 22.11 8.19 10.81
N SER A 357 21.40 7.28 10.16
CA SER A 357 21.69 6.77 8.80
C SER A 357 23.09 6.15 8.67
N GLY A 358 23.64 5.62 9.76
CA GLY A 358 24.97 5.05 9.76
C GLY A 358 26.09 6.05 9.54
N GLU A 359 25.80 7.36 9.57
CA GLU A 359 26.74 8.36 9.18
C GLU A 359 26.71 9.56 10.11
N TRP A 360 27.51 9.64 11.13
CA TRP A 360 27.87 10.88 11.81
C TRP A 360 26.80 11.62 12.61
N ALA A 361 26.60 11.27 13.83
CA ALA A 361 26.06 12.21 14.81
C ALA A 361 27.16 12.75 15.69
N LEU A 362 27.24 14.02 15.77
CA LEU A 362 28.04 14.72 16.74
C LEU A 362 27.09 15.30 17.80
N ILE A 363 27.22 14.82 19.00
CA ILE A 363 26.50 15.32 20.16
C ILE A 363 27.53 16.10 20.98
N TYR A 364 27.39 17.42 21.04
CA TYR A 364 28.37 18.29 21.68
C TYR A 364 27.94 18.73 23.08
N GLY A 365 28.85 18.68 23.98
CA GLY A 365 28.91 19.43 25.21
C GLY A 365 29.97 20.54 25.20
N PRO A 366 30.41 21.05 26.35
CA PRO A 366 31.41 22.12 26.42
C PRO A 366 32.73 21.71 25.77
N THR A 367 33.42 22.71 25.25
CA THR A 367 34.71 22.58 24.62
C THR A 367 35.71 21.97 25.59
N ILE A 368 36.59 21.09 25.11
CA ILE A 368 37.68 20.52 25.89
C ILE A 368 38.50 21.67 26.53
N GLY A 369 38.57 21.71 27.86
CA GLY A 369 39.28 22.72 28.63
C GLY A 369 38.39 23.58 29.52
N GLU A 370 37.08 23.47 29.41
CA GLU A 370 36.12 24.09 30.34
C GLU A 370 35.78 23.18 31.51
N ASP A 371 35.36 23.74 32.61
CA ASP A 371 35.06 22.99 33.82
C ASP A 371 33.97 21.96 33.63
N TRP A 372 34.31 20.68 33.67
CA TRP A 372 33.43 19.54 33.49
C TRP A 372 32.41 19.40 34.66
N SER A 373 32.42 20.29 35.62
CA SER A 373 31.39 20.38 36.65
C SER A 373 30.08 20.91 36.09
N THR A 374 30.08 21.48 34.94
CA THR A 374 28.89 21.97 34.24
C THR A 374 28.39 20.93 33.21
N THR A 375 27.16 20.82 33.18
CA THR A 375 26.20 19.88 32.61
C THR A 375 26.24 19.57 31.13
N ASP A 376 27.33 19.85 30.42
CA ASP A 376 27.40 19.66 28.97
C ASP A 376 28.29 18.47 28.59
N LEU A 377 27.74 17.51 27.90
CA LEU A 377 28.43 16.34 27.38
C LEU A 377 28.71 16.49 25.89
N ARG A 378 29.86 16.01 25.47
CA ARG A 378 30.19 15.93 24.06
C ARG A 378 30.33 14.47 23.66
N PHE A 379 29.62 14.08 22.62
CA PHE A 379 29.77 12.80 21.95
C PHE A 379 30.14 13.05 20.50
N GLU A 380 31.18 12.39 20.03
CA GLU A 380 31.48 12.28 18.62
C GLU A 380 31.35 10.83 18.20
N TYR A 381 30.53 10.58 17.21
CA TYR A 381 30.29 9.26 16.68
C TYR A 381 30.84 9.17 15.27
N PHE A 382 31.89 8.36 15.06
CA PHE A 382 32.50 8.14 13.78
C PHE A 382 32.24 6.73 13.29
N ASP A 383 31.56 6.58 12.17
CA ASP A 383 31.08 5.27 11.68
C ASP A 383 32.03 4.57 10.71
N TRP A 384 33.11 5.16 10.30
CA TRP A 384 33.78 4.64 9.11
C TRP A 384 34.90 3.62 9.35
N TRP A 385 35.63 3.70 10.45
CA TRP A 385 36.72 2.79 10.74
C TRP A 385 36.64 2.16 12.13
N ASP A 386 36.18 2.95 13.05
CA ASP A 386 35.89 2.55 14.42
C ASP A 386 34.79 3.44 14.98
N THR A 387 33.83 2.86 15.66
CA THR A 387 32.82 3.60 16.40
C THR A 387 33.48 4.22 17.62
N TRP A 388 33.78 5.49 17.53
CA TRP A 388 34.34 6.23 18.66
C TRP A 388 33.20 6.96 19.36
N LEU A 389 32.89 6.57 20.56
CA LEU A 389 32.12 7.37 21.45
C LEU A 389 33.10 8.26 22.21
N ILE A 390 33.27 9.49 21.79
CA ILE A 390 34.06 10.47 22.52
C ILE A 390 33.09 11.17 23.48
N GLY A 391 32.91 10.57 24.62
CA GLY A 391 32.35 11.21 25.78
C GLY A 391 33.43 11.97 26.54
N PHE A 392 33.24 12.24 27.76
CA PHE A 392 34.30 12.70 28.65
C PHE A 392 35.63 11.99 28.28
N ALA A 393 36.72 12.71 28.28
CA ALA A 393 38.00 12.32 27.65
C ALA A 393 38.47 10.87 27.94
N ASP A 394 38.01 10.26 28.98
CA ASP A 394 38.49 8.98 29.48
C ASP A 394 37.41 8.04 30.04
N ARG A 395 36.14 8.39 29.90
CA ARG A 395 35.02 7.58 30.40
C ARG A 395 33.77 7.66 29.52
N MET A 396 32.95 6.65 29.61
CA MET A 396 31.61 6.66 29.04
C MET A 396 30.65 7.48 29.92
N PRO A 397 29.70 8.24 29.32
CA PRO A 397 28.66 8.91 30.05
C PRO A 397 27.76 7.91 30.77
N THR A 398 27.38 8.22 31.98
CA THR A 398 26.41 7.46 32.77
C THR A 398 25.00 7.93 32.52
N CYS A 399 24.00 7.17 32.97
CA CYS A 399 22.61 7.63 32.95
C CYS A 399 22.43 8.93 33.74
N GLN A 400 23.17 9.13 34.83
CA GLN A 400 23.09 10.35 35.62
C GLN A 400 23.69 11.56 34.86
N ASP A 401 24.77 11.38 34.15
CA ASP A 401 25.33 12.45 33.30
C ASP A 401 24.30 12.91 32.27
N ILE A 402 23.66 11.96 31.59
CA ILE A 402 22.66 12.24 30.57
C ILE A 402 21.40 12.86 31.15
N GLU A 403 20.97 12.39 32.32
CA GLU A 403 19.82 12.98 33.01
C GLU A 403 20.04 14.45 33.42
N ASN A 404 21.28 14.81 33.80
CA ASN A 404 21.63 16.17 34.18
C ASN A 404 21.85 17.12 33.01
N PHE A 405 21.79 16.63 31.80
CA PHE A 405 22.08 17.39 30.58
C PHE A 405 21.02 18.43 30.29
N LYS A 406 21.43 19.68 30.14
CA LYS A 406 20.51 20.80 29.87
C LYS A 406 20.60 21.33 28.45
N SER A 407 21.73 21.16 27.79
CA SER A 407 21.95 21.64 26.43
C SER A 407 22.57 20.54 25.59
N LEU A 408 22.03 20.30 24.41
CA LEU A 408 22.48 19.27 23.49
C LEU A 408 22.58 19.82 22.08
N THR A 409 23.70 19.55 21.41
CA THR A 409 23.85 19.85 20.00
C THR A 409 23.93 18.56 19.20
N ILE A 410 23.08 18.43 18.21
CA ILE A 410 23.07 17.29 17.28
C ILE A 410 23.38 17.76 15.86
N GLN A 411 24.07 16.93 15.09
CA GLN A 411 24.42 17.25 13.70
C GLN A 411 24.45 15.99 12.83
N GLY A 412 24.37 16.19 11.53
CA GLY A 412 24.45 15.09 10.56
C GLY A 412 23.10 14.66 10.01
N GLU A 413 23.06 13.51 9.35
CA GLU A 413 21.88 12.98 8.69
C GLU A 413 20.98 12.20 9.70
N ILE A 414 20.26 12.95 10.53
CA ILE A 414 19.43 12.39 11.59
C ILE A 414 18.07 11.98 11.01
N GLN A 415 17.67 10.74 11.18
CA GLN A 415 16.41 10.19 10.72
C GLN A 415 15.34 10.11 11.81
N THR A 416 15.75 10.01 13.08
CA THR A 416 14.82 10.01 14.23
C THR A 416 15.42 10.75 15.41
N LEU A 417 14.55 11.29 16.27
CA LEU A 417 14.94 11.99 17.49
C LEU A 417 14.69 11.12 18.75
N VAL A 418 14.37 9.85 18.59
CA VAL A 418 14.05 8.97 19.72
C VAL A 418 15.22 8.84 20.70
N ASP A 419 16.46 8.81 20.21
CA ASP A 419 17.63 8.61 21.05
C ASP A 419 18.01 9.80 21.94
N ILE A 420 17.39 10.97 21.76
CA ILE A 420 17.57 12.10 22.68
C ILE A 420 16.59 12.08 23.87
N LEU A 421 15.63 11.19 23.91
CA LEU A 421 14.65 11.11 24.99
C LEU A 421 15.22 10.80 26.39
N PRO A 422 16.37 10.09 26.53
CA PRO A 422 17.03 9.96 27.85
C PRO A 422 17.48 11.27 28.48
N PHE A 423 17.58 12.35 27.71
CA PHE A 423 17.96 13.68 28.19
C PHE A 423 16.77 14.40 28.81
N VAL A 424 16.17 13.80 29.81
CA VAL A 424 14.89 14.23 30.42
C VAL A 424 14.90 15.65 31.00
N ASN A 425 16.09 16.20 31.32
CA ASN A 425 16.26 17.55 31.81
C ASN A 425 16.74 18.53 30.72
N LEU A 426 16.69 18.13 29.45
CA LEU A 426 17.11 18.98 28.33
C LEU A 426 16.23 20.22 28.23
N GLU A 427 16.87 21.38 28.28
CA GLU A 427 16.25 22.71 28.17
C GLU A 427 16.47 23.30 26.76
N THR A 428 17.64 23.02 26.16
CA THR A 428 18.01 23.55 24.84
C THR A 428 18.51 22.45 23.92
N LEU A 429 17.94 22.39 22.70
CA LEU A 429 18.38 21.50 21.63
C LEU A 429 18.90 22.33 20.45
N SER A 430 20.16 22.14 20.08
CA SER A 430 20.74 22.72 18.88
C SER A 430 20.83 21.70 17.76
N ILE A 431 20.28 22.01 16.61
CA ILE A 431 20.31 21.16 15.41
C ILE A 431 21.13 21.88 14.36
N ILE A 432 22.26 21.30 13.98
CA ILE A 432 23.18 21.94 13.02
C ILE A 432 23.49 21.02 11.85
N LYS A 433 23.95 21.60 10.75
CA LYS A 433 24.49 20.86 9.62
C LYS A 433 25.75 20.09 10.03
N GLY A 434 25.98 18.93 9.44
CA GLY A 434 27.16 18.12 9.69
C GLY A 434 28.47 18.87 9.44
N LYS A 435 29.52 18.47 10.17
CA LYS A 435 30.86 18.98 10.05
C LYS A 435 31.84 17.85 9.66
N GLY A 436 33.03 18.21 9.16
CA GLY A 436 34.01 17.22 8.74
C GLY A 436 33.54 16.43 7.51
N PHE A 437 33.56 15.12 7.56
CA PHE A 437 33.12 14.28 6.45
C PHE A 437 31.58 14.30 6.23
N SER A 438 30.82 14.85 7.18
CA SER A 438 29.36 15.03 7.10
C SER A 438 28.92 16.42 6.68
N VAL A 439 29.80 17.20 6.03
CA VAL A 439 29.56 18.64 5.72
C VAL A 439 28.28 18.92 4.96
N ASP A 440 27.85 17.98 4.14
CA ASP A 440 26.62 18.12 3.34
C ASP A 440 25.41 17.39 3.94
N LYS A 441 25.58 16.78 5.11
CA LYS A 441 24.54 16.03 5.79
C LYS A 441 23.78 16.91 6.78
N THR A 442 22.48 16.75 6.81
CA THR A 442 21.60 17.47 7.72
C THR A 442 20.42 16.58 8.12
N ILE A 443 19.74 16.96 9.19
CA ILE A 443 18.56 16.25 9.66
C ILE A 443 17.54 16.07 8.53
N ASN A 444 16.88 14.91 8.49
CA ASN A 444 15.83 14.66 7.54
C ASN A 444 14.67 15.67 7.75
N PRO A 445 14.24 16.41 6.72
CA PRO A 445 13.16 17.38 6.84
C PRO A 445 11.80 16.75 7.22
N LYS A 446 11.67 15.41 7.09
CA LYS A 446 10.48 14.64 7.47
C LYS A 446 10.64 13.93 8.82
N VAL A 447 11.66 14.26 9.60
CA VAL A 447 11.85 13.67 10.94
C VAL A 447 10.61 13.94 11.80
N ASP A 448 10.22 12.96 12.59
CA ASP A 448 9.11 13.11 13.52
C ASP A 448 9.50 14.01 14.70
N LEU A 449 9.08 15.26 14.63
CA LEU A 449 9.31 16.25 15.69
C LEU A 449 8.39 16.04 16.90
N THR A 450 7.31 15.27 16.78
CA THR A 450 6.38 15.04 17.91
C THR A 450 7.04 14.33 19.08
N VAL A 451 8.12 13.60 18.83
CA VAL A 451 8.99 12.99 19.85
C VAL A 451 9.44 13.99 20.90
N LEU A 452 9.71 15.24 20.50
CA LEU A 452 10.17 16.31 21.41
C LEU A 452 9.13 16.69 22.48
N LYS A 453 7.83 16.36 22.29
CA LYS A 453 6.80 16.58 23.31
C LYS A 453 7.07 15.85 24.62
N LYS A 454 7.86 14.78 24.57
CA LYS A 454 8.24 13.97 25.73
C LYS A 454 9.33 14.64 26.60
N LEU A 455 10.03 15.61 26.05
CA LEU A 455 11.05 16.38 26.77
C LEU A 455 10.40 17.56 27.46
N LYS A 456 9.80 17.35 28.63
CA LYS A 456 8.97 18.34 29.34
C LYS A 456 9.67 19.67 29.70
N LYS A 457 11.01 19.65 29.79
CA LYS A 457 11.80 20.85 30.13
C LYS A 457 12.37 21.56 28.89
N LEU A 458 12.23 20.95 27.70
CA LEU A 458 12.70 21.58 26.47
C LEU A 458 11.88 22.84 26.19
N ASN A 459 12.58 23.98 26.13
CA ASN A 459 11.97 25.27 25.88
C ASN A 459 12.57 26.00 24.66
N THR A 460 13.80 25.65 24.26
CA THR A 460 14.51 26.31 23.18
C THR A 460 15.04 25.31 22.17
N VAL A 461 14.81 25.59 20.88
CA VAL A 461 15.48 24.87 19.79
C VAL A 461 16.22 25.88 18.91
N ILE A 462 17.52 25.64 18.74
CA ILE A 462 18.38 26.44 17.89
C ILE A 462 18.59 25.68 16.58
N ILE A 463 18.22 26.31 15.47
CA ILE A 463 18.36 25.71 14.13
C ILE A 463 19.54 26.37 13.44
N GLY A 464 20.56 25.60 13.15
CA GLY A 464 21.73 26.09 12.40
C GLY A 464 21.39 26.54 10.97
N PRO A 465 22.26 27.37 10.37
CA PRO A 465 22.14 27.71 8.96
C PRO A 465 22.15 26.42 8.11
N ASP A 466 21.41 26.40 7.00
CA ASP A 466 21.28 25.28 6.07
C ASP A 466 20.57 24.02 6.60
N VAL A 467 20.01 24.07 7.82
CA VAL A 467 19.12 23.02 8.33
C VAL A 467 17.73 23.22 7.71
N PRO A 468 17.09 22.17 7.12
CA PRO A 468 15.84 22.30 6.38
C PRO A 468 14.59 22.38 7.26
N LEU A 469 14.74 22.67 8.55
CA LEU A 469 13.66 22.87 9.50
C LEU A 469 13.39 24.35 9.70
N THR A 470 12.14 24.68 9.96
CA THR A 470 11.65 26.04 10.22
C THR A 470 10.72 26.02 11.42
N LYS A 471 10.45 27.18 12.02
CA LYS A 471 9.44 27.30 13.10
C LYS A 471 8.11 26.62 12.72
N LYS A 472 7.69 26.71 11.47
CA LYS A 472 6.45 26.10 11.00
C LYS A 472 6.43 24.58 11.20
N ASN A 473 7.56 23.88 10.99
CA ASN A 473 7.62 22.43 11.19
C ASN A 473 7.34 22.06 12.67
N PHE A 474 7.84 22.85 13.61
CA PHE A 474 7.56 22.64 15.05
C PHE A 474 6.13 23.00 15.42
N ASP A 475 5.59 24.10 14.86
CA ASP A 475 4.20 24.49 15.10
C ASP A 475 3.23 23.41 14.54
N ASP A 476 3.48 22.89 13.35
CA ASP A 476 2.71 21.80 12.73
C ASP A 476 2.79 20.49 13.56
N ALA A 477 3.91 20.26 14.24
CA ALA A 477 4.08 19.15 15.18
C ALA A 477 3.41 19.40 16.54
N GLY A 478 2.79 20.57 16.76
CA GLY A 478 2.15 20.94 18.02
C GLY A 478 3.13 21.32 19.15
N LEU A 479 4.31 21.84 18.78
CA LEU A 479 5.37 22.31 19.69
C LEU A 479 5.41 23.84 19.76
N THR A 480 4.26 24.47 19.79
CA THR A 480 4.09 25.95 19.74
C THR A 480 4.67 26.68 20.94
N HIS A 481 4.91 25.96 22.05
CA HIS A 481 5.51 26.50 23.26
C HIS A 481 7.02 26.70 23.15
N LEU A 482 7.69 26.10 22.16
CA LEU A 482 9.13 26.20 22.00
C LEU A 482 9.56 27.53 21.38
N THR A 483 10.62 28.08 21.91
CA THR A 483 11.35 29.22 21.30
C THR A 483 12.25 28.63 20.19
N ILE A 484 11.97 28.95 18.94
CA ILE A 484 12.77 28.51 17.81
C ILE A 484 13.62 29.68 17.33
N THR A 485 14.93 29.50 17.37
CA THR A 485 15.94 30.47 16.87
C THR A 485 16.69 29.86 15.68
N LYS A 486 17.01 30.70 14.69
CA LYS A 486 17.73 30.29 13.50
C LYS A 486 18.99 31.13 13.33
#